data_e0d1d1a81077eea3163714b260479db8
#
_entry.id   e0d1d1a81077eea3163714b260479db8
#
_cell.length_a   1.000
_cell.length_b   1.000
_cell.length_c   1.000
_cell.angle_alpha   90.00
_cell.angle_beta   90.00
_cell.angle_gamma   90.00
#
_symmetry.space_group_name_H-M   'P 1'
#
loop_
_entity.id
_entity.type
_entity.pdbx_description
1 polymer ?
#
loop_
_entity_poly.entity_id
_entity_poly.type
_entity_poly.pdbx_seq_one_letter_code
_entity_poly.pdbx_strand_id
1 'polypeptide(L)'
;NNHFFTKYHAYLLTEKRVSVNTFDAYKRDLSQFEVFLSKENLELHKVFIKDLKLFLKKLHSQKLSPRSLARKISSLKAFFNFLHERYEIENVAVDLTFPKLDKKLPRYLPEQELQELLEVTEKDKSPAGLRNKVMVYLLYVSGMRVSELVGLKISDIHFETGVIDVAGKGGKGRAVPVPQAMIALIKEHLKGPLKTLIQRNSQANKTEYLFPTIYGGKIK
;
A
#
# COMPACT_ATOMS: atom_id res chain seq x y z
N ASN A 1 -1.22 -8.68 28.97
CA ASN A 1 -0.84 -7.78 27.84
C ASN A 1 -1.69 -8.06 26.58
N ASN A 2 -1.82 -9.31 26.12
CA ASN A 2 -2.46 -9.71 24.84
C ASN A 2 -3.88 -9.12 24.66
N HIS A 3 -4.69 -9.04 25.72
CA HIS A 3 -6.03 -8.44 25.68
C HIS A 3 -6.03 -7.01 25.13
N PHE A 4 -5.10 -6.15 25.53
CA PHE A 4 -5.01 -4.76 25.07
C PHE A 4 -4.65 -4.65 23.59
N PHE A 5 -3.73 -5.50 23.09
CA PHE A 5 -3.39 -5.53 21.68
C PHE A 5 -4.57 -5.97 20.83
N THR A 6 -5.32 -6.99 21.26
CA THR A 6 -6.53 -7.44 20.57
C THR A 6 -7.59 -6.33 20.52
N LYS A 7 -7.84 -5.62 21.63
CA LYS A 7 -8.79 -4.49 21.69
C LYS A 7 -8.36 -3.34 20.79
N TYR A 8 -7.05 -3.03 20.77
CA TYR A 8 -6.53 -1.99 19.88
C TYR A 8 -6.68 -2.36 18.40
N HIS A 9 -6.43 -3.62 18.03
CA HIS A 9 -6.64 -4.08 16.65
C HIS A 9 -8.10 -3.95 16.23
N ALA A 10 -9.04 -4.31 17.11
CA ALA A 10 -10.46 -4.10 16.85
C ALA A 10 -10.79 -2.61 16.66
N TYR A 11 -10.30 -1.75 17.56
CA TYR A 11 -10.47 -0.29 17.49
C TYR A 11 -9.96 0.30 16.14
N LEU A 12 -8.78 -0.15 15.68
CA LEU A 12 -8.24 0.31 14.39
C LEU A 12 -9.15 -0.02 13.21
N LEU A 13 -9.82 -1.17 13.24
CA LEU A 13 -10.68 -1.64 12.15
C LEU A 13 -12.08 -1.02 12.23
N THR A 14 -12.67 -0.97 13.41
CA THR A 14 -14.08 -0.59 13.59
C THR A 14 -14.27 0.92 13.71
N GLU A 15 -13.49 1.57 14.58
CA GLU A 15 -13.65 2.98 14.90
C GLU A 15 -12.74 3.88 14.04
N LYS A 16 -11.45 3.60 13.98
CA LYS A 16 -10.49 4.42 13.19
C LYS A 16 -10.56 4.11 11.70
N ARG A 17 -11.11 2.97 11.30
CA ARG A 17 -11.25 2.56 9.89
C ARG A 17 -9.99 2.79 9.08
N VAL A 18 -8.85 2.42 9.65
CA VAL A 18 -7.56 2.59 8.97
C VAL A 18 -7.47 1.69 7.73
N SER A 19 -6.66 2.08 6.76
CA SER A 19 -6.43 1.23 5.58
C SER A 19 -5.78 -0.11 5.98
N VAL A 20 -6.02 -1.16 5.21
CA VAL A 20 -5.43 -2.50 5.42
C VAL A 20 -3.91 -2.41 5.58
N ASN A 21 -3.24 -1.64 4.73
CA ASN A 21 -1.78 -1.46 4.81
C ASN A 21 -1.34 -0.80 6.13
N THR A 22 -2.12 0.16 6.65
CA THR A 22 -1.84 0.81 7.93
C THR A 22 -2.08 -0.17 9.08
N PHE A 23 -3.17 -0.92 9.02
CA PHE A 23 -3.49 -1.95 10.02
C PHE A 23 -2.38 -3.00 10.09
N ASP A 24 -1.98 -3.57 8.95
CA ASP A 24 -0.94 -4.59 8.89
C ASP A 24 0.42 -4.08 9.37
N ALA A 25 0.74 -2.81 9.07
CA ALA A 25 1.96 -2.18 9.54
C ALA A 25 1.95 -2.02 11.07
N TYR A 26 0.85 -1.51 11.64
CA TYR A 26 0.72 -1.32 13.08
C TYR A 26 0.67 -2.65 13.82
N LYS A 27 -0.08 -3.61 13.31
CA LYS A 27 -0.13 -4.97 13.86
C LYS A 27 1.27 -5.59 13.95
N ARG A 28 2.05 -5.51 12.85
CA ARG A 28 3.42 -6.05 12.81
C ARG A 28 4.35 -5.35 13.79
N ASP A 29 4.24 -4.02 13.90
CA ASP A 29 5.08 -3.24 14.81
C ASP A 29 4.78 -3.54 16.27
N LEU A 30 3.50 -3.62 16.62
CA LEU A 30 3.03 -3.92 17.97
C LEU A 30 3.27 -5.38 18.38
N SER A 31 3.17 -6.34 17.45
CA SER A 31 3.56 -7.72 17.73
C SER A 31 5.03 -7.85 18.15
N GLN A 32 5.92 -7.05 17.56
CA GLN A 32 7.33 -7.01 17.99
C GLN A 32 7.47 -6.41 19.40
N PHE A 33 6.67 -5.41 19.73
CA PHE A 33 6.65 -4.82 21.06
C PHE A 33 6.07 -5.79 22.10
N GLU A 34 5.02 -6.53 21.77
CA GLU A 34 4.45 -7.59 22.63
C GLU A 34 5.47 -8.69 22.95
N VAL A 35 6.22 -9.13 21.94
CA VAL A 35 7.33 -10.09 22.14
C VAL A 35 8.42 -9.50 23.04
N PHE A 36 8.74 -8.21 22.88
CA PHE A 36 9.71 -7.54 23.76
C PHE A 36 9.21 -7.52 25.21
N LEU A 37 7.96 -7.13 25.46
CA LEU A 37 7.38 -7.14 26.81
C LEU A 37 7.42 -8.53 27.45
N SER A 38 7.11 -9.55 26.68
CA SER A 38 7.17 -10.93 27.17
C SER A 38 8.59 -11.36 27.54
N LYS A 39 9.60 -10.99 26.73
CA LYS A 39 11.01 -11.31 27.01
C LYS A 39 11.58 -10.59 28.23
N GLU A 40 11.12 -9.39 28.48
CA GLU A 40 11.56 -8.57 29.61
C GLU A 40 10.68 -8.81 30.86
N ASN A 41 9.70 -9.71 30.79
CA ASN A 41 8.69 -9.94 31.84
C ASN A 41 7.97 -8.65 32.29
N LEU A 42 7.67 -7.74 31.33
CA LEU A 42 7.01 -6.47 31.60
C LEU A 42 5.51 -6.55 31.37
N GLU A 43 4.76 -5.98 32.30
CA GLU A 43 3.33 -5.75 32.18
C GLU A 43 3.07 -4.34 31.63
N LEU A 44 2.10 -4.18 30.74
CA LEU A 44 1.83 -2.90 30.06
C LEU A 44 1.65 -1.70 30.99
N HIS A 45 0.98 -1.90 32.12
CA HIS A 45 0.75 -0.84 33.12
C HIS A 45 2.00 -0.50 33.98
N LYS A 46 3.08 -1.26 33.83
CA LYS A 46 4.37 -1.02 34.48
C LYS A 46 5.45 -0.59 33.49
N VAL A 47 5.08 -0.31 32.24
CA VAL A 47 6.00 0.18 31.22
C VAL A 47 6.28 1.65 31.46
N PHE A 48 7.56 2.02 31.45
CA PHE A 48 8.04 3.40 31.52
C PHE A 48 8.68 3.82 30.19
N ILE A 49 8.89 5.11 30.02
CA ILE A 49 9.57 5.67 28.83
C ILE A 49 10.95 5.03 28.58
N LYS A 50 11.68 4.64 29.65
CA LYS A 50 12.98 3.96 29.55
C LYS A 50 12.88 2.61 28.83
N ASP A 51 11.78 1.88 29.03
CA ASP A 51 11.56 0.56 28.43
C ASP A 51 11.24 0.71 26.93
N LEU A 52 10.46 1.73 26.57
CA LEU A 52 10.22 2.08 25.17
C LEU A 52 11.51 2.48 24.46
N LYS A 53 12.36 3.29 25.11
CA LYS A 53 13.69 3.66 24.59
C LYS A 53 14.59 2.42 24.44
N LEU A 54 14.56 1.48 25.38
CA LEU A 54 15.31 0.22 25.30
C LEU A 54 14.82 -0.63 24.12
N PHE A 55 13.51 -0.76 23.93
CA PHE A 55 12.93 -1.46 22.78
C PHE A 55 13.41 -0.84 21.46
N LEU A 56 13.30 0.49 21.32
CA LEU A 56 13.74 1.19 20.12
C LEU A 56 15.25 1.06 19.88
N LYS A 57 16.07 1.08 20.94
CA LYS A 57 17.52 0.85 20.85
C LYS A 57 17.85 -0.55 20.35
N LYS A 58 17.15 -1.59 20.84
CA LYS A 58 17.30 -2.98 20.36
C LYS A 58 16.92 -3.09 18.88
N LEU A 59 15.89 -2.38 18.43
CA LEU A 59 15.51 -2.36 17.02
C LEU A 59 16.53 -1.62 16.14
N HIS A 60 17.09 -0.52 16.65
CA HIS A 60 18.13 0.23 15.95
C HIS A 60 19.39 -0.61 15.72
N SER A 61 19.80 -1.41 16.71
CA SER A 61 20.94 -2.32 16.55
C SER A 61 20.74 -3.39 15.46
N GLN A 62 19.50 -3.67 15.08
CA GLN A 62 19.14 -4.55 13.95
C GLN A 62 19.21 -3.86 12.58
N LYS A 63 19.86 -2.68 12.47
CA LYS A 63 20.03 -1.90 11.24
C LYS A 63 18.70 -1.49 10.57
N LEU A 64 17.63 -1.27 11.33
CA LEU A 64 16.40 -0.72 10.78
C LEU A 64 16.63 0.68 10.19
N SER A 65 15.95 0.97 9.08
CA SER A 65 15.99 2.30 8.49
C SER A 65 15.33 3.33 9.41
N PRO A 66 15.79 4.62 9.41
CA PRO A 66 15.17 5.70 10.17
C PRO A 66 13.66 5.84 9.91
N ARG A 67 13.21 5.62 8.67
CA ARG A 67 11.78 5.63 8.29
C ARG A 67 10.99 4.50 8.97
N SER A 68 11.56 3.30 9.04
CA SER A 68 10.95 2.17 9.74
C SER A 68 10.87 2.42 11.25
N LEU A 69 11.90 3.01 11.83
CA LEU A 69 11.91 3.38 13.25
C LEU A 69 10.86 4.46 13.55
N ALA A 70 10.76 5.51 12.70
CA ALA A 70 9.74 6.54 12.83
C ALA A 70 8.32 5.94 12.77
N ARG A 71 8.06 4.99 11.87
CA ARG A 71 6.75 4.31 11.80
C ARG A 71 6.43 3.54 13.08
N LYS A 72 7.43 2.84 13.66
CA LYS A 72 7.26 2.11 14.93
C LYS A 72 6.97 3.05 16.10
N ILE A 73 7.62 4.21 16.15
CA ILE A 73 7.31 5.26 17.14
C ILE A 73 5.87 5.74 16.96
N SER A 74 5.40 5.95 15.72
CA SER A 74 4.02 6.31 15.45
C SER A 74 3.03 5.24 15.93
N SER A 75 3.33 3.95 15.71
CA SER A 75 2.50 2.83 16.16
C SER A 75 2.42 2.79 17.69
N LEU A 76 3.56 2.98 18.40
CA LEU A 76 3.59 3.01 19.85
C LEU A 76 2.81 4.20 20.40
N LYS A 77 3.02 5.42 19.86
CA LYS A 77 2.27 6.61 20.27
C LYS A 77 0.77 6.42 20.11
N ALA A 78 0.34 5.89 18.97
CA ALA A 78 -1.09 5.64 18.72
C ALA A 78 -1.66 4.57 19.66
N PHE A 79 -0.90 3.54 19.99
CA PHE A 79 -1.32 2.49 20.93
C PHE A 79 -1.41 3.00 22.36
N PHE A 80 -0.40 3.71 22.86
CA PHE A 80 -0.43 4.26 24.22
C PHE A 80 -1.47 5.38 24.37
N ASN A 81 -1.75 6.14 23.31
CA ASN A 81 -2.86 7.08 23.31
C ASN A 81 -4.20 6.37 23.46
N PHE A 82 -4.43 5.28 22.73
CA PHE A 82 -5.62 4.44 22.89
C PHE A 82 -5.74 3.86 24.30
N LEU A 83 -4.64 3.39 24.90
CA LEU A 83 -4.63 2.87 26.26
C LEU A 83 -4.99 3.95 27.27
N HIS A 84 -4.50 5.15 27.07
CA HIS A 84 -4.82 6.30 27.92
C HIS A 84 -6.29 6.69 27.83
N GLU A 85 -6.80 6.84 26.61
CA GLU A 85 -8.18 7.27 26.36
C GLU A 85 -9.23 6.27 26.84
N ARG A 86 -8.93 4.96 26.77
CA ARG A 86 -9.92 3.90 27.02
C ARG A 86 -9.74 3.16 28.35
N TYR A 87 -8.57 3.21 28.93
CA TYR A 87 -8.22 2.40 30.11
C TYR A 87 -7.49 3.21 31.18
N GLU A 88 -7.35 4.54 31.02
CA GLU A 88 -6.68 5.44 31.95
C GLU A 88 -5.23 5.03 32.26
N ILE A 89 -4.60 4.24 31.39
CA ILE A 89 -3.18 3.89 31.49
C ILE A 89 -2.35 5.08 31.05
N GLU A 90 -1.29 5.39 31.82
CA GLU A 90 -0.39 6.51 31.51
C GLU A 90 0.20 6.42 30.09
N ASN A 91 0.14 7.53 29.35
CA ASN A 91 0.71 7.61 28.01
C ASN A 91 2.21 7.88 28.05
N VAL A 92 3.00 6.85 28.36
CA VAL A 92 4.49 6.94 28.44
C VAL A 92 5.16 7.15 27.08
N ALA A 93 4.42 7.08 25.96
CA ALA A 93 4.96 7.24 24.62
C ALA A 93 4.93 8.70 24.13
N VAL A 94 4.34 9.63 24.89
CA VAL A 94 4.18 11.04 24.48
C VAL A 94 5.53 11.69 24.17
N ASP A 95 6.54 11.42 24.99
CA ASP A 95 7.89 12.00 24.89
C ASP A 95 8.85 11.27 23.96
N LEU A 96 8.38 10.25 23.22
CA LEU A 96 9.20 9.63 22.21
C LEU A 96 9.47 10.61 21.06
N THR A 97 10.76 10.82 20.77
CA THR A 97 11.19 11.68 19.67
C THR A 97 11.40 10.88 18.38
N PHE A 98 11.05 11.49 17.25
CA PHE A 98 11.29 10.87 15.94
C PHE A 98 12.77 11.01 15.55
N PRO A 99 13.34 9.99 14.86
CA PRO A 99 14.67 10.14 14.28
C PRO A 99 14.66 11.22 13.19
N LYS A 100 15.80 11.87 12.99
CA LYS A 100 15.96 12.74 11.82
C LYS A 100 15.80 11.91 10.55
N LEU A 101 14.89 12.31 9.70
CA LEU A 101 14.68 11.69 8.40
C LEU A 101 15.34 12.54 7.34
N ASP A 102 16.25 11.96 6.59
CA ASP A 102 16.76 12.61 5.39
C ASP A 102 15.61 12.81 4.40
N LYS A 103 15.33 14.04 4.05
CA LYS A 103 14.39 14.39 2.99
C LYS A 103 15.04 14.06 1.64
N LYS A 104 15.04 12.79 1.27
CA LYS A 104 15.43 12.43 -0.10
C LYS A 104 14.42 13.05 -1.05
N LEU A 105 14.92 13.85 -1.99
CA LEU A 105 14.08 14.32 -3.10
C LEU A 105 13.49 13.13 -3.84
N PRO A 106 12.23 13.23 -4.27
CA PRO A 106 11.65 12.20 -5.14
C PRO A 106 12.54 11.98 -6.35
N ARG A 107 12.86 10.74 -6.66
CA ARG A 107 13.48 10.41 -7.94
C ARG A 107 12.39 10.48 -9.00
N TYR A 108 12.64 11.22 -10.04
CA TYR A 108 11.82 11.24 -11.26
C TYR A 108 12.57 10.52 -12.36
N LEU A 109 11.84 10.01 -13.32
CA LEU A 109 12.40 9.40 -14.52
C LEU A 109 12.68 10.54 -15.51
N PRO A 110 13.92 10.76 -15.97
CA PRO A 110 14.22 11.72 -17.02
C PRO A 110 13.43 11.37 -18.29
N GLU A 111 13.13 12.38 -19.10
CA GLU A 111 12.34 12.21 -20.33
C GLU A 111 12.94 11.16 -21.28
N GLN A 112 14.27 11.16 -21.43
CA GLN A 112 14.97 10.20 -22.26
C GLN A 112 14.79 8.76 -21.76
N GLU A 113 14.95 8.51 -20.45
CA GLU A 113 14.73 7.18 -19.85
C GLU A 113 13.27 6.74 -19.99
N LEU A 114 12.33 7.68 -19.93
CA LEU A 114 10.92 7.40 -20.15
C LEU A 114 10.67 6.98 -21.60
N GLN A 115 11.24 7.68 -22.57
CA GLN A 115 11.12 7.32 -23.98
C GLN A 115 11.70 5.93 -24.26
N GLU A 116 12.90 5.63 -23.75
CA GLU A 116 13.50 4.31 -23.84
C GLU A 116 12.61 3.22 -23.22
N LEU A 117 12.01 3.49 -22.06
CA LEU A 117 11.07 2.56 -21.42
C LEU A 117 9.84 2.29 -22.31
N LEU A 118 9.26 3.32 -22.90
CA LEU A 118 8.12 3.19 -23.81
C LEU A 118 8.50 2.38 -25.06
N GLU A 119 9.64 2.66 -25.67
CA GLU A 119 10.15 1.91 -26.84
C GLU A 119 10.36 0.42 -26.52
N VAL A 120 10.93 0.10 -25.35
CA VAL A 120 11.11 -1.30 -24.91
C VAL A 120 9.78 -2.01 -24.83
N THR A 121 8.74 -1.34 -24.29
CA THR A 121 7.40 -1.96 -24.21
C THR A 121 6.74 -2.19 -25.57
N GLU A 122 7.18 -1.48 -26.62
CA GLU A 122 6.68 -1.66 -27.98
C GLU A 122 7.29 -2.86 -28.72
N LYS A 123 8.47 -3.31 -28.29
CA LYS A 123 9.18 -4.44 -28.92
C LYS A 123 8.56 -5.79 -28.59
N ASP A 124 7.98 -5.95 -27.41
CA ASP A 124 7.35 -7.21 -26.99
C ASP A 124 5.89 -7.27 -27.48
N LYS A 125 5.65 -8.06 -28.51
CA LYS A 125 4.33 -8.29 -29.12
C LYS A 125 3.55 -9.43 -28.46
N SER A 126 4.08 -10.04 -27.41
CA SER A 126 3.35 -11.06 -26.67
C SER A 126 2.10 -10.48 -25.94
N PRO A 127 1.13 -11.32 -25.55
CA PRO A 127 0.01 -10.88 -24.73
C PRO A 127 0.44 -10.18 -23.43
N ALA A 128 1.55 -10.63 -22.82
CA ALA A 128 2.14 -10.00 -21.65
C ALA A 128 2.81 -8.66 -21.98
N GLY A 129 3.49 -8.57 -23.14
CA GLY A 129 4.10 -7.34 -23.63
C GLY A 129 3.04 -6.26 -23.87
N LEU A 130 1.95 -6.58 -24.55
CA LEU A 130 0.87 -5.62 -24.77
C LEU A 130 0.22 -5.17 -23.44
N ARG A 131 -0.02 -6.07 -22.49
CA ARG A 131 -0.45 -5.70 -21.14
C ARG A 131 0.51 -4.72 -20.49
N ASN A 132 1.81 -5.01 -20.51
CA ASN A 132 2.84 -4.16 -19.91
C ASN A 132 2.90 -2.80 -20.59
N LYS A 133 2.79 -2.75 -21.92
CA LYS A 133 2.67 -1.51 -22.69
C LYS A 133 1.49 -0.67 -22.18
N VAL A 134 0.29 -1.25 -22.12
CA VAL A 134 -0.92 -0.56 -21.62
C VAL A 134 -0.69 -0.02 -20.21
N MET A 135 -0.09 -0.82 -19.30
CA MET A 135 0.19 -0.39 -17.92
C MET A 135 1.13 0.82 -17.87
N VAL A 136 2.25 0.78 -18.60
CA VAL A 136 3.25 1.87 -18.61
C VAL A 136 2.68 3.14 -19.21
N TYR A 137 2.04 3.04 -20.37
CA TYR A 137 1.40 4.21 -21.01
C TYR A 137 0.30 4.80 -20.14
N LEU A 138 -0.53 3.97 -19.50
CA LEU A 138 -1.60 4.46 -18.65
C LEU A 138 -1.06 5.16 -17.40
N LEU A 139 -0.01 4.64 -16.77
CA LEU A 139 0.67 5.34 -15.68
C LEU A 139 1.18 6.71 -16.12
N TYR A 140 1.78 6.78 -17.30
CA TYR A 140 2.35 8.02 -17.85
C TYR A 140 1.28 9.06 -18.14
N VAL A 141 0.23 8.71 -18.88
CA VAL A 141 -0.79 9.69 -19.30
C VAL A 141 -1.74 10.10 -18.18
N SER A 142 -1.96 9.24 -17.17
CA SER A 142 -2.95 9.48 -16.12
C SER A 142 -2.35 9.94 -14.78
N GLY A 143 -1.06 9.74 -14.57
CA GLY A 143 -0.41 10.01 -13.29
C GLY A 143 -0.99 9.23 -12.11
N MET A 144 -1.67 8.11 -12.36
CA MET A 144 -2.23 7.28 -11.29
C MET A 144 -1.12 6.52 -10.54
N ARG A 145 -1.41 6.14 -9.28
CA ARG A 145 -0.48 5.31 -8.51
C ARG A 145 -0.53 3.87 -8.99
N VAL A 146 0.59 3.13 -8.83
CA VAL A 146 0.64 1.71 -9.19
C VAL A 146 -0.49 0.91 -8.50
N SER A 147 -0.79 1.20 -7.24
CA SER A 147 -1.89 0.53 -6.51
C SER A 147 -3.28 0.83 -7.07
N GLU A 148 -3.48 2.02 -7.66
CA GLU A 148 -4.70 2.42 -8.37
C GLU A 148 -4.79 1.67 -9.71
N LEU A 149 -3.69 1.64 -10.47
CA LEU A 149 -3.59 0.93 -11.73
C LEU A 149 -3.94 -0.57 -11.60
N VAL A 150 -3.29 -1.27 -10.68
CA VAL A 150 -3.53 -2.72 -10.48
C VAL A 150 -4.91 -3.03 -9.89
N GLY A 151 -5.58 -2.04 -9.35
CA GLY A 151 -6.94 -2.15 -8.85
C GLY A 151 -8.02 -1.72 -9.84
N LEU A 152 -7.62 -1.21 -11.02
CA LEU A 152 -8.54 -0.65 -12.00
C LEU A 152 -9.44 -1.74 -12.59
N LYS A 153 -10.75 -1.48 -12.58
CA LYS A 153 -11.74 -2.36 -13.17
C LYS A 153 -12.10 -1.91 -14.59
N ILE A 154 -12.56 -2.83 -15.40
CA ILE A 154 -13.03 -2.53 -16.75
C ILE A 154 -14.23 -1.58 -16.72
N SER A 155 -15.09 -1.70 -15.70
CA SER A 155 -16.23 -0.82 -15.46
C SER A 155 -15.87 0.63 -15.12
N ASP A 156 -14.64 0.88 -14.68
CA ASP A 156 -14.17 2.23 -14.32
C ASP A 156 -13.79 3.06 -15.56
N ILE A 157 -13.81 2.43 -16.76
CA ILE A 157 -13.37 3.05 -18.02
C ILE A 157 -14.58 3.47 -18.85
N HIS A 158 -14.71 4.76 -19.06
CA HIS A 158 -15.75 5.36 -19.93
C HIS A 158 -15.20 5.48 -21.36
N PHE A 159 -15.40 4.43 -22.17
CA PHE A 159 -14.79 4.28 -23.48
C PHE A 159 -15.22 5.33 -24.51
N GLU A 160 -16.38 5.96 -24.32
CA GLU A 160 -16.92 6.97 -25.24
C GLU A 160 -16.34 8.34 -24.92
N THR A 161 -16.23 8.68 -23.65
CA THR A 161 -15.77 9.99 -23.19
C THR A 161 -14.25 10.07 -22.98
N GLY A 162 -13.57 8.93 -22.93
CA GLY A 162 -12.13 8.89 -22.65
C GLY A 162 -11.79 9.25 -21.19
N VAL A 163 -12.68 8.95 -20.25
CA VAL A 163 -12.49 9.23 -18.83
C VAL A 163 -12.34 7.92 -18.05
N ILE A 164 -11.48 7.91 -17.06
CA ILE A 164 -11.26 6.77 -16.16
C ILE A 164 -11.54 7.21 -14.72
N ASP A 165 -12.40 6.49 -14.03
CA ASP A 165 -12.66 6.68 -12.61
C ASP A 165 -11.59 5.97 -11.78
N VAL A 166 -10.81 6.74 -11.03
CA VAL A 166 -9.71 6.22 -10.22
C VAL A 166 -10.09 6.26 -8.75
N ALA A 167 -10.18 5.11 -8.12
CA ALA A 167 -10.48 5.01 -6.69
C ALA A 167 -9.30 5.54 -5.85
N GLY A 168 -9.54 6.59 -5.08
CA GLY A 168 -8.54 7.20 -4.20
C GLY A 168 -8.56 6.68 -2.77
N LYS A 169 -7.63 7.16 -1.96
CA LYS A 169 -7.54 6.84 -0.53
C LYS A 169 -8.79 7.34 0.22
N GLY A 170 -9.38 6.46 1.03
CA GLY A 170 -10.54 6.80 1.87
C GLY A 170 -11.87 6.93 1.09
N GLY A 171 -11.98 6.27 -0.08
CA GLY A 171 -13.23 6.27 -0.88
C GLY A 171 -13.44 7.53 -1.73
N LYS A 172 -12.49 8.48 -1.73
CA LYS A 172 -12.55 9.66 -2.61
C LYS A 172 -11.98 9.26 -3.97
N GLY A 173 -12.85 9.07 -4.96
CA GLY A 173 -12.47 8.87 -6.35
C GLY A 173 -12.14 10.17 -7.06
N ARG A 174 -11.44 10.07 -8.18
CA ARG A 174 -11.25 11.16 -9.15
C ARG A 174 -11.43 10.64 -10.57
N ALA A 175 -12.03 11.44 -11.44
CA ALA A 175 -12.09 11.19 -12.86
C ALA A 175 -10.81 11.71 -13.53
N VAL A 176 -10.19 10.89 -14.38
CA VAL A 176 -8.95 11.22 -15.09
C VAL A 176 -9.20 11.10 -16.60
N PRO A 177 -9.14 12.20 -17.34
CA PRO A 177 -9.24 12.14 -18.80
C PRO A 177 -7.97 11.53 -19.39
N VAL A 178 -8.13 10.67 -20.38
CA VAL A 178 -7.02 10.06 -21.12
C VAL A 178 -7.20 10.25 -22.64
N PRO A 179 -6.11 10.32 -23.41
CA PRO A 179 -6.19 10.45 -24.87
C PRO A 179 -6.95 9.30 -25.51
N GLN A 180 -7.62 9.54 -26.64
CA GLN A 180 -8.34 8.51 -27.39
C GLN A 180 -7.40 7.38 -27.87
N ALA A 181 -6.13 7.68 -28.16
CA ALA A 181 -5.11 6.68 -28.46
C ALA A 181 -4.94 5.67 -27.30
N MET A 182 -5.02 6.14 -26.03
CA MET A 182 -4.95 5.26 -24.86
C MET A 182 -6.20 4.37 -24.77
N ILE A 183 -7.37 4.91 -25.04
CA ILE A 183 -8.63 4.13 -25.11
C ILE A 183 -8.56 3.05 -26.19
N ALA A 184 -8.01 3.36 -27.36
CA ALA A 184 -7.78 2.39 -28.43
C ALA A 184 -6.85 1.25 -27.99
N LEU A 185 -5.76 1.58 -27.30
CA LEU A 185 -4.80 0.61 -26.78
C LEU A 185 -5.42 -0.30 -25.70
N ILE A 186 -6.26 0.26 -24.83
CA ILE A 186 -7.02 -0.53 -23.85
C ILE A 186 -8.00 -1.48 -24.55
N LYS A 187 -8.73 -1.01 -25.57
CA LYS A 187 -9.65 -1.85 -26.35
C LYS A 187 -8.92 -3.01 -27.03
N GLU A 188 -7.71 -2.76 -27.56
CA GLU A 188 -6.86 -3.80 -28.14
C GLU A 188 -6.47 -4.85 -27.10
N HIS A 189 -6.04 -4.43 -25.91
CA HIS A 189 -5.74 -5.32 -24.79
C HIS A 189 -6.92 -6.19 -24.39
N LEU A 190 -8.13 -5.63 -24.32
CA LEU A 190 -9.34 -6.34 -23.96
C LEU A 190 -9.79 -7.38 -25.01
N LYS A 191 -9.57 -7.11 -26.32
CA LYS A 191 -10.04 -7.98 -27.42
C LYS A 191 -9.30 -9.32 -27.49
N GLY A 192 -8.01 -9.34 -27.25
CA GLY A 192 -7.18 -10.53 -27.44
C GLY A 192 -6.30 -10.90 -26.23
N PRO A 193 -5.30 -10.08 -25.90
CA PRO A 193 -4.28 -10.40 -24.89
C PRO A 193 -4.86 -10.73 -23.52
N LEU A 194 -5.85 -9.98 -23.05
CA LEU A 194 -6.48 -10.22 -21.75
C LEU A 194 -7.12 -11.63 -21.73
N LYS A 195 -7.85 -12.01 -22.76
CA LYS A 195 -8.46 -13.34 -22.88
C LYS A 195 -7.41 -14.44 -22.87
N THR A 196 -6.32 -14.28 -23.61
CA THR A 196 -5.22 -15.26 -23.65
C THR A 196 -4.52 -15.40 -22.30
N LEU A 197 -4.34 -14.31 -21.56
CA LEU A 197 -3.72 -14.33 -20.22
C LEU A 197 -4.59 -15.05 -19.18
N ILE A 198 -5.92 -14.98 -19.33
CA ILE A 198 -6.88 -15.60 -18.41
C ILE A 198 -7.19 -17.05 -18.81
N GLN A 199 -7.23 -17.38 -20.11
CA GLN A 199 -7.63 -18.71 -20.63
C GLN A 199 -6.77 -19.89 -20.15
N ARG A 200 -5.61 -19.63 -19.57
CA ARG A 200 -4.77 -20.66 -18.95
C ARG A 200 -5.41 -21.28 -17.69
N ASN A 201 -6.55 -20.75 -17.23
CA ASN A 201 -7.24 -21.28 -16.06
C ASN A 201 -8.76 -21.30 -16.31
N SER A 202 -9.35 -22.47 -16.40
CA SER A 202 -10.77 -22.70 -16.72
C SER A 202 -11.77 -22.07 -15.73
N GLN A 203 -11.32 -21.67 -14.53
CA GLN A 203 -12.14 -20.97 -13.53
C GLN A 203 -12.09 -19.43 -13.67
N ALA A 204 -11.17 -18.87 -14.46
CA ALA A 204 -10.90 -17.44 -14.55
C ALA A 204 -11.60 -16.73 -15.72
N ASN A 205 -12.58 -17.35 -16.37
CA ASN A 205 -13.26 -16.82 -17.57
C ASN A 205 -13.99 -15.48 -17.38
N LYS A 206 -14.04 -14.94 -16.14
CA LYS A 206 -14.62 -13.62 -15.87
C LYS A 206 -13.71 -12.86 -14.88
N THR A 207 -13.08 -11.82 -15.37
CA THR A 207 -12.39 -10.86 -14.51
C THR A 207 -13.07 -9.50 -14.62
N GLU A 208 -13.16 -8.79 -13.50
CA GLU A 208 -13.58 -7.38 -13.47
C GLU A 208 -12.39 -6.43 -13.65
N TYR A 209 -11.15 -6.92 -13.43
CA TYR A 209 -9.94 -6.11 -13.46
C TYR A 209 -9.38 -5.94 -14.87
N LEU A 210 -8.90 -4.73 -15.18
CA LEU A 210 -8.19 -4.45 -16.43
C LEU A 210 -6.86 -5.22 -16.50
N PHE A 211 -6.18 -5.36 -15.36
CA PHE A 211 -4.90 -6.06 -15.23
C PHE A 211 -5.01 -7.17 -14.16
N PRO A 212 -5.58 -8.33 -14.53
CA PRO A 212 -5.72 -9.43 -13.58
C PRO A 212 -4.43 -10.23 -13.43
N THR A 213 -4.36 -10.98 -12.34
CA THR A 213 -3.46 -12.14 -12.24
C THR A 213 -3.86 -13.22 -13.22
N ILE A 214 -3.02 -14.24 -13.42
CA ILE A 214 -3.35 -15.44 -14.22
C ILE A 214 -4.61 -16.17 -13.71
N TYR A 215 -5.03 -15.92 -12.48
CA TYR A 215 -6.24 -16.47 -11.86
C TYR A 215 -7.45 -15.53 -11.95
N GLY A 216 -7.36 -14.42 -12.69
CA GLY A 216 -8.44 -13.45 -12.85
C GLY A 216 -8.63 -12.46 -11.70
N GLY A 217 -7.90 -12.59 -10.61
CA GLY A 217 -7.95 -11.70 -9.46
C GLY A 217 -7.07 -10.46 -9.59
N LYS A 218 -7.18 -9.55 -8.62
CA LYS A 218 -6.33 -8.35 -8.53
C LYS A 218 -4.85 -8.71 -8.35
N ILE A 219 -3.96 -8.01 -9.03
CA ILE A 219 -2.50 -8.05 -8.77
C ILE A 219 -2.23 -7.44 -7.39
N LYS A 220 -1.40 -8.12 -6.60
CA LYS A 220 -1.02 -7.68 -5.24
C LYS A 220 0.21 -6.78 -5.25
#